data_afb7ecf78fc0ea8656153379f2d9664b
#
_entry.id   afb7ecf78fc0ea8656153379f2d9664b
#
_cell.length_a   1.000
_cell.length_b   1.000
_cell.length_c   1.000
_cell.angle_alpha   90.00
_cell.angle_beta   90.00
_cell.angle_gamma   90.00
#
_symmetry.space_group_name_H-M   'P 1'
#
loop_
_entity.id
_entity.type
_entity.pdbx_description
1 polymer ?
#
loop_
_entity_poly.entity_id
_entity_poly.type
_entity_poly.pdbx_seq_one_letter_code
_entity_poly.pdbx_strand_id
1 'polypeptide(L)'
;SRTASPDAPLNIYEMHLGSWMRNPDDANGWYTYDEIARRLIPYLQENGYTHVEFLPLSEHPFDGSWGYQNTGFFAPTSRYGTPAQLKLLIDKLHHAGIGAIMDFVPVHFAVDSYGLAKYDGTHLYEYPHSAVGESEWGSYNFIHSRREVRCFLQSAADYWLTEFHFDGLRMDAVSRLIYWQGDPARGVHGDTLE
;
A
#
# COMPACT_ATOMS: atom_id res chain seq x y z
N SER A 1 19.28 14.48 0.94
CA SER A 1 18.00 14.45 1.63
C SER A 1 17.60 15.85 2.03
N ARG A 2 16.54 16.33 1.46
CA ARG A 2 15.89 17.56 1.90
C ARG A 2 15.08 17.18 3.13
N THR A 3 15.60 17.40 4.31
CA THR A 3 14.79 17.43 5.53
C THR A 3 13.85 18.62 5.36
N ALA A 4 12.63 18.37 4.85
CA ALA A 4 11.59 19.38 4.91
C ALA A 4 11.42 19.78 6.37
N SER A 5 11.35 21.10 6.65
CA SER A 5 11.01 21.56 7.99
C SER A 5 9.71 20.86 8.42
N PRO A 6 9.60 20.38 9.68
CA PRO A 6 8.34 19.81 10.17
C PRO A 6 7.14 20.76 10.02
N ASP A 7 7.40 22.05 9.93
CA ASP A 7 6.39 23.10 9.78
C ASP A 7 6.09 23.47 8.32
N ALA A 8 6.74 22.80 7.34
CA ALA A 8 6.49 23.09 5.93
C ALA A 8 5.10 22.59 5.53
N PRO A 9 4.32 23.37 4.77
CA PRO A 9 3.00 22.93 4.30
C PRO A 9 3.13 21.73 3.37
N LEU A 10 2.21 20.79 3.53
CA LEU A 10 2.09 19.61 2.67
C LEU A 10 0.97 19.85 1.65
N ASN A 11 1.26 19.58 0.38
CA ASN A 11 0.30 19.51 -0.71
C ASN A 11 0.50 18.16 -1.39
N ILE A 12 -0.40 17.22 -1.11
CA ILE A 12 -0.27 15.81 -1.49
C ILE A 12 -1.19 15.52 -2.66
N TYR A 13 -0.65 14.89 -3.71
CA TYR A 13 -1.39 14.37 -4.84
C TYR A 13 -1.54 12.86 -4.74
N GLU A 14 -2.75 12.38 -4.50
CA GLU A 14 -3.08 10.95 -4.47
C GLU A 14 -3.34 10.44 -5.88
N MET A 15 -2.78 9.29 -6.24
CA MET A 15 -2.96 8.70 -7.55
C MET A 15 -2.83 7.17 -7.59
N HIS A 16 -3.55 6.56 -8.52
CA HIS A 16 -3.38 5.16 -8.92
C HIS A 16 -2.57 5.08 -10.21
N LEU A 17 -1.42 4.40 -10.19
CA LEU A 17 -0.51 4.33 -11.34
C LEU A 17 -1.17 3.77 -12.60
N GLY A 18 -1.96 2.71 -12.47
CA GLY A 18 -2.55 2.01 -13.62
C GLY A 18 -3.68 2.75 -14.32
N SER A 19 -4.30 3.74 -13.67
CA SER A 19 -5.45 4.46 -14.23
C SER A 19 -5.26 5.97 -14.38
N TRP A 20 -4.15 6.52 -13.85
CA TRP A 20 -3.87 7.96 -13.95
C TRP A 20 -3.78 8.44 -15.39
N MET A 21 -3.09 7.68 -16.24
CA MET A 21 -3.06 7.84 -17.69
C MET A 21 -3.08 6.47 -18.35
N ARG A 22 -3.75 6.37 -19.49
CA ARG A 22 -3.80 5.13 -20.27
C ARG A 22 -2.80 5.19 -21.42
N ASN A 23 -2.00 4.12 -21.55
CA ASN A 23 -1.07 3.93 -22.65
C ASN A 23 -1.81 3.24 -23.82
N PRO A 24 -2.03 3.91 -24.96
CA PRO A 24 -2.72 3.30 -26.10
C PRO A 24 -1.94 2.19 -26.80
N ASP A 25 -0.62 2.14 -26.58
CA ASP A 25 0.30 1.19 -27.21
C ASP A 25 0.52 -0.07 -26.36
N ASP A 26 -0.04 -0.12 -25.15
CA ASP A 26 0.04 -1.27 -24.25
C ASP A 26 -1.30 -2.01 -24.15
N ALA A 27 -1.29 -3.35 -24.20
CA ALA A 27 -2.50 -4.16 -24.19
C ALA A 27 -3.36 -3.97 -22.92
N ASN A 28 -2.73 -3.71 -21.78
CA ASN A 28 -3.39 -3.42 -20.50
C ASN A 28 -3.63 -1.92 -20.32
N GLY A 29 -3.05 -1.10 -21.19
CA GLY A 29 -3.09 0.36 -21.12
C GLY A 29 -2.21 0.94 -20.02
N TRP A 30 -1.17 0.23 -19.58
CA TRP A 30 -0.29 0.68 -18.51
C TRP A 30 0.94 1.39 -19.05
N TYR A 31 1.40 2.41 -18.33
CA TYR A 31 2.72 2.99 -18.50
C TYR A 31 3.71 2.32 -17.53
N THR A 32 4.95 2.22 -17.95
CA THR A 32 6.05 1.79 -17.08
C THR A 32 6.38 2.85 -16.03
N TYR A 33 7.05 2.43 -14.93
CA TYR A 33 7.52 3.38 -13.90
C TYR A 33 8.36 4.53 -14.48
N ASP A 34 9.18 4.28 -15.50
CA ASP A 34 10.00 5.32 -16.14
C ASP A 34 9.14 6.29 -16.98
N GLU A 35 8.19 5.77 -17.73
CA GLU A 35 7.26 6.60 -18.51
C GLU A 35 6.35 7.44 -17.62
N ILE A 36 5.90 6.87 -16.49
CA ILE A 36 5.15 7.60 -15.46
C ILE A 36 6.01 8.74 -14.89
N ALA A 37 7.27 8.48 -14.52
CA ALA A 37 8.16 9.51 -13.99
C ALA A 37 8.26 10.74 -14.91
N ARG A 38 8.42 10.50 -16.21
CA ARG A 38 8.54 11.57 -17.21
C ARG A 38 7.29 12.46 -17.35
N ARG A 39 6.13 11.94 -17.03
CA ARG A 39 4.84 12.65 -17.13
C ARG A 39 4.42 13.25 -15.80
N LEU A 40 4.60 12.46 -14.73
CA LEU A 40 4.12 12.80 -13.40
C LEU A 40 4.93 13.94 -12.78
N ILE A 41 6.26 13.90 -12.88
CA ILE A 41 7.11 14.89 -12.23
C ILE A 41 6.83 16.32 -12.71
N PRO A 42 6.78 16.60 -14.02
CA PRO A 42 6.39 17.93 -14.49
C PRO A 42 5.00 18.36 -14.01
N TYR A 43 4.03 17.44 -14.07
CA TYR A 43 2.68 17.71 -13.60
C TYR A 43 2.64 18.13 -12.12
N LEU A 44 3.34 17.40 -11.26
CA LEU A 44 3.41 17.70 -9.83
C LEU A 44 4.06 19.06 -9.56
N GLN A 45 5.15 19.36 -10.28
CA GLN A 45 5.87 20.64 -10.14
C GLN A 45 5.05 21.82 -10.62
N GLU A 46 4.40 21.72 -11.78
CA GLU A 46 3.56 22.77 -12.36
C GLU A 46 2.36 23.10 -11.48
N ASN A 47 1.82 22.10 -10.75
CA ASN A 47 0.67 22.29 -9.87
C ASN A 47 1.08 22.54 -8.40
N GLY A 48 2.35 22.63 -8.09
CA GLY A 48 2.85 22.97 -6.76
C GLY A 48 2.65 21.89 -5.71
N TYR A 49 2.55 20.62 -6.11
CA TYR A 49 2.50 19.50 -5.18
C TYR A 49 3.86 19.26 -4.54
N THR A 50 3.85 18.99 -3.23
CA THR A 50 5.06 18.68 -2.47
C THR A 50 5.32 17.19 -2.36
N HIS A 51 4.26 16.39 -2.42
CA HIS A 51 4.30 14.93 -2.30
C HIS A 51 3.34 14.30 -3.30
N VAL A 52 3.65 13.07 -3.68
CA VAL A 52 2.72 12.17 -4.34
C VAL A 52 2.43 10.99 -3.40
N GLU A 53 1.17 10.62 -3.28
CA GLU A 53 0.71 9.44 -2.59
C GLU A 53 0.24 8.42 -3.62
N PHE A 54 0.92 7.28 -3.65
CA PHE A 54 0.55 6.18 -4.53
C PHE A 54 -0.42 5.24 -3.82
N LEU A 55 -1.56 4.93 -4.45
CA LEU A 55 -2.38 3.79 -4.06
C LEU A 55 -1.49 2.54 -3.99
N PRO A 56 -1.89 1.49 -3.25
CA PRO A 56 -1.00 0.38 -2.91
C PRO A 56 -0.21 -0.17 -4.09
N LEU A 57 1.12 -0.16 -3.97
CA LEU A 57 2.04 -0.69 -4.98
C LEU A 57 2.48 -2.13 -4.69
N SER A 58 2.03 -2.71 -3.59
CA SER A 58 2.25 -4.13 -3.28
C SER A 58 1.63 -5.03 -4.33
N GLU A 59 2.25 -6.17 -4.61
CA GLU A 59 1.72 -7.11 -5.60
C GLU A 59 0.34 -7.65 -5.17
N HIS A 60 -0.55 -7.74 -6.13
CA HIS A 60 -1.94 -8.14 -5.94
C HIS A 60 -2.48 -8.86 -7.18
N PRO A 61 -3.37 -9.87 -7.01
CA PRO A 61 -3.84 -10.69 -8.12
C PRO A 61 -4.85 -9.98 -9.02
N PHE A 62 -5.70 -9.14 -8.45
CA PHE A 62 -6.82 -8.52 -9.15
C PHE A 62 -6.59 -7.02 -9.34
N ASP A 63 -6.44 -6.58 -10.58
CA ASP A 63 -6.19 -5.18 -10.94
C ASP A 63 -7.30 -4.23 -10.46
N GLY A 64 -8.55 -4.67 -10.53
CA GLY A 64 -9.71 -3.89 -10.07
C GLY A 64 -9.75 -3.62 -8.57
N SER A 65 -8.88 -4.25 -7.76
CA SER A 65 -8.73 -3.94 -6.34
C SER A 65 -7.88 -2.69 -6.09
N TRP A 66 -7.22 -2.13 -7.11
CA TRP A 66 -6.27 -1.02 -7.00
C TRP A 66 -5.12 -1.25 -6.02
N GLY A 67 -4.82 -2.53 -5.74
CA GLY A 67 -3.80 -2.93 -4.78
C GLY A 67 -4.26 -3.11 -3.34
N TYR A 68 -5.52 -2.81 -3.01
CA TYR A 68 -6.05 -2.98 -1.65
C TYR A 68 -6.26 -4.45 -1.23
N GLN A 69 -6.26 -5.39 -2.17
CA GLN A 69 -6.30 -6.83 -1.91
C GLN A 69 -4.95 -7.45 -2.29
N ASN A 70 -3.92 -7.11 -1.53
CA ASN A 70 -2.56 -7.52 -1.81
C ASN A 70 -2.23 -8.93 -1.32
N THR A 71 -1.25 -9.55 -1.99
CA THR A 71 -0.65 -10.85 -1.62
C THR A 71 0.85 -10.71 -1.37
N GLY A 72 1.51 -9.75 -1.99
CA GLY A 72 2.97 -9.57 -1.94
C GLY A 72 3.38 -8.37 -1.09
N PHE A 73 3.41 -8.51 0.24
CA PHE A 73 3.73 -7.40 1.16
C PHE A 73 5.16 -6.86 1.02
N PHE A 74 6.09 -7.68 0.52
CA PHE A 74 7.50 -7.35 0.27
C PHE A 74 7.85 -7.29 -1.22
N ALA A 75 6.85 -7.18 -2.10
CA ALA A 75 7.06 -7.18 -3.53
C ALA A 75 6.24 -6.05 -4.17
N PRO A 76 6.87 -5.14 -4.91
CA PRO A 76 6.14 -4.19 -5.74
C PRO A 76 5.46 -4.91 -6.88
N THR A 77 4.29 -4.40 -7.28
CA THR A 77 3.57 -4.95 -8.43
C THR A 77 4.44 -4.92 -9.69
N SER A 78 4.44 -6.04 -10.41
CA SER A 78 5.16 -6.20 -11.68
C SER A 78 4.49 -5.52 -12.88
N ARG A 79 3.27 -5.00 -12.70
CA ARG A 79 2.46 -4.38 -13.77
C ARG A 79 3.17 -3.25 -14.48
N TYR A 80 3.93 -2.45 -13.75
CA TYR A 80 4.55 -1.22 -14.26
C TYR A 80 6.06 -1.34 -14.45
N GLY A 81 6.63 -2.51 -14.20
CA GLY A 81 8.05 -2.79 -14.35
C GLY A 81 8.69 -3.52 -13.18
N THR A 82 10.00 -3.40 -13.07
CA THR A 82 10.82 -4.08 -12.07
C THR A 82 10.93 -3.28 -10.76
N PRO A 83 11.31 -3.92 -9.63
CA PRO A 83 11.63 -3.23 -8.38
C PRO A 83 12.70 -2.13 -8.55
N ALA A 84 13.70 -2.38 -9.38
CA ALA A 84 14.74 -1.39 -9.66
C ALA A 84 14.19 -0.14 -10.37
N GLN A 85 13.22 -0.33 -11.26
CA GLN A 85 12.55 0.79 -11.93
C GLN A 85 11.66 1.60 -11.00
N LEU A 86 11.01 0.94 -10.02
CA LEU A 86 10.28 1.66 -8.96
C LEU A 86 11.25 2.48 -8.10
N LYS A 87 12.38 1.90 -7.66
CA LYS A 87 13.43 2.64 -6.93
C LYS A 87 13.90 3.88 -7.72
N LEU A 88 14.06 3.74 -9.02
CA LEU A 88 14.44 4.85 -9.89
C LEU A 88 13.35 5.93 -9.99
N LEU A 89 12.06 5.55 -10.01
CA LEU A 89 10.95 6.52 -9.96
C LEU A 89 11.02 7.35 -8.67
N ILE A 90 11.18 6.70 -7.50
CA ILE A 90 11.30 7.39 -6.22
C ILE A 90 12.53 8.32 -6.20
N ASP A 91 13.67 7.85 -6.69
CA ASP A 91 14.89 8.66 -6.79
C ASP A 91 14.68 9.91 -7.65
N LYS A 92 14.01 9.77 -8.80
CA LYS A 92 13.68 10.91 -9.68
C LYS A 92 12.72 11.90 -9.00
N LEU A 93 11.73 11.43 -8.24
CA LEU A 93 10.85 12.29 -7.45
C LEU A 93 11.65 13.09 -6.41
N HIS A 94 12.53 12.43 -5.68
CA HIS A 94 13.41 13.10 -4.70
C HIS A 94 14.33 14.13 -5.34
N HIS A 95 14.93 13.85 -6.50
CA HIS A 95 15.72 14.82 -7.24
C HIS A 95 14.91 16.03 -7.70
N ALA A 96 13.62 15.84 -7.98
CA ALA A 96 12.69 16.91 -8.32
C ALA A 96 12.18 17.68 -7.07
N GLY A 97 12.55 17.26 -5.86
CA GLY A 97 12.13 17.87 -4.62
C GLY A 97 10.72 17.45 -4.15
N ILE A 98 10.22 16.31 -4.66
CA ILE A 98 8.90 15.76 -4.38
C ILE A 98 9.07 14.54 -3.48
N GLY A 99 8.34 14.51 -2.37
CA GLY A 99 8.27 13.34 -1.50
C GLY A 99 7.32 12.26 -2.05
N ALA A 100 7.56 11.02 -1.67
CA ALA A 100 6.75 9.88 -2.07
C ALA A 100 6.13 9.19 -0.85
N ILE A 101 4.82 9.03 -0.87
CA ILE A 101 4.04 8.32 0.16
C ILE A 101 3.43 7.09 -0.50
N MET A 102 3.38 5.99 0.22
CA MET A 102 2.72 4.78 -0.22
C MET A 102 1.51 4.46 0.65
N ASP A 103 0.40 4.12 0.02
CA ASP A 103 -0.75 3.56 0.71
C ASP A 103 -0.44 2.11 1.13
N PHE A 104 -0.44 1.87 2.44
CA PHE A 104 -0.09 0.60 3.05
C PHE A 104 -1.32 -0.03 3.71
N VAL A 105 -1.57 -1.31 3.40
CA VAL A 105 -2.80 -2.03 3.82
C VAL A 105 -2.45 -3.12 4.85
N PRO A 106 -2.31 -2.79 6.14
CA PRO A 106 -1.90 -3.76 7.17
C PRO A 106 -3.06 -4.52 7.80
N VAL A 107 -4.27 -4.42 7.25
CA VAL A 107 -5.50 -4.90 7.90
C VAL A 107 -5.90 -6.28 7.41
N HIS A 108 -5.80 -6.50 6.11
CA HIS A 108 -6.23 -7.73 5.46
C HIS A 108 -5.33 -8.10 4.29
N PHE A 109 -5.52 -9.30 3.75
CA PHE A 109 -4.85 -9.79 2.57
C PHE A 109 -5.81 -10.57 1.66
N ALA A 110 -5.47 -10.68 0.37
CA ALA A 110 -6.29 -11.39 -0.60
C ALA A 110 -6.34 -12.90 -0.29
N VAL A 111 -7.51 -13.48 -0.45
CA VAL A 111 -7.72 -14.91 -0.33
C VAL A 111 -7.34 -15.57 -1.65
N ASP A 112 -6.17 -16.17 -1.68
CA ASP A 112 -5.66 -16.85 -2.87
C ASP A 112 -4.90 -18.12 -2.49
N SER A 113 -4.94 -19.13 -3.37
CA SER A 113 -4.34 -20.45 -3.10
C SER A 113 -2.82 -20.43 -2.93
N TYR A 114 -2.17 -19.39 -3.43
CA TYR A 114 -0.72 -19.14 -3.30
C TYR A 114 -0.40 -17.99 -2.32
N GLY A 115 -1.42 -17.40 -1.69
CA GLY A 115 -1.29 -16.30 -0.75
C GLY A 115 -1.02 -16.76 0.69
N LEU A 116 -1.24 -15.83 1.63
CA LEU A 116 -0.99 -16.07 3.06
C LEU A 116 -2.08 -16.91 3.75
N ALA A 117 -3.27 -17.04 3.12
CA ALA A 117 -4.38 -17.79 3.70
C ALA A 117 -3.99 -19.26 3.88
N LYS A 118 -4.09 -19.76 5.12
CA LYS A 118 -3.72 -21.12 5.50
C LYS A 118 -2.33 -21.53 4.98
N TYR A 119 -1.37 -20.63 5.10
CA TYR A 119 -0.04 -20.76 4.53
C TYR A 119 0.68 -22.08 4.87
N ASP A 120 0.53 -22.55 6.11
CA ASP A 120 1.07 -23.83 6.61
C ASP A 120 -0.02 -24.91 6.78
N GLY A 121 -1.19 -24.71 6.17
CA GLY A 121 -2.38 -25.55 6.36
C GLY A 121 -3.22 -25.19 7.59
N THR A 122 -2.78 -24.21 8.38
CA THR A 122 -3.52 -23.66 9.53
C THR A 122 -3.77 -22.17 9.37
N HIS A 123 -4.55 -21.57 10.27
CA HIS A 123 -4.78 -20.13 10.32
C HIS A 123 -3.61 -19.42 11.00
N LEU A 124 -2.49 -19.25 10.29
CA LEU A 124 -1.28 -18.62 10.81
C LEU A 124 -1.40 -17.11 10.90
N TYR A 125 -1.89 -16.48 9.85
CA TYR A 125 -2.00 -15.02 9.71
C TYR A 125 -3.40 -14.48 9.96
N GLU A 126 -4.43 -15.28 9.69
CA GLU A 126 -5.84 -14.88 9.73
C GLU A 126 -6.59 -15.49 10.91
N TYR A 127 -7.69 -14.84 11.30
CA TYR A 127 -8.60 -15.38 12.30
C TYR A 127 -9.31 -16.64 11.78
N PRO A 128 -9.48 -17.69 12.63
CA PRO A 128 -10.06 -18.98 12.21
C PRO A 128 -11.58 -18.94 12.01
N HIS A 129 -12.26 -17.88 12.46
CA HIS A 129 -13.72 -17.78 12.40
C HIS A 129 -14.15 -16.74 11.38
N SER A 130 -15.09 -17.10 10.49
CA SER A 130 -15.59 -16.24 9.42
C SER A 130 -16.12 -14.88 9.88
N ALA A 131 -16.77 -14.83 11.04
CA ALA A 131 -17.35 -13.57 11.56
C ALA A 131 -16.32 -12.47 11.87
N VAL A 132 -15.05 -12.84 12.09
CA VAL A 132 -13.94 -11.91 12.38
C VAL A 132 -12.84 -12.05 11.33
N GLY A 133 -12.70 -13.24 10.74
CA GLY A 133 -11.64 -13.58 9.80
C GLY A 133 -11.83 -13.00 8.41
N GLU A 134 -13.08 -12.84 7.97
CA GLU A 134 -13.40 -12.29 6.65
C GLU A 134 -13.73 -10.81 6.77
N SER A 135 -13.12 -10.01 5.90
CA SER A 135 -13.46 -8.60 5.76
C SER A 135 -14.74 -8.46 4.94
N GLU A 136 -15.43 -7.33 5.10
CA GLU A 136 -16.58 -6.98 4.27
C GLU A 136 -16.24 -6.86 2.77
N TRP A 137 -14.95 -6.86 2.42
CA TRP A 137 -14.43 -6.81 1.05
C TRP A 137 -13.97 -8.17 0.51
N GLY A 138 -14.31 -9.30 1.20
CA GLY A 138 -13.95 -10.64 0.77
C GLY A 138 -12.47 -11.02 0.94
N SER A 139 -11.76 -10.32 1.82
CA SER A 139 -10.37 -10.60 2.18
C SER A 139 -10.29 -11.17 3.60
N TYR A 140 -9.16 -11.79 3.97
CA TYR A 140 -8.94 -12.25 5.33
C TYR A 140 -8.26 -11.20 6.19
N ASN A 141 -8.78 -10.98 7.40
CA ASN A 141 -8.21 -10.07 8.38
C ASN A 141 -7.02 -10.71 9.10
N PHE A 142 -5.94 -9.95 9.29
CA PHE A 142 -4.80 -10.37 10.09
C PHE A 142 -5.13 -10.52 11.56
N ILE A 143 -4.52 -11.51 12.22
CA ILE A 143 -4.53 -11.63 13.69
C ILE A 143 -3.46 -10.69 14.26
N HIS A 144 -3.82 -9.43 14.50
CA HIS A 144 -2.87 -8.41 14.98
C HIS A 144 -2.37 -8.65 16.41
N SER A 145 -3.07 -9.44 17.21
CA SER A 145 -2.63 -9.85 18.55
C SER A 145 -1.40 -10.78 18.52
N ARG A 146 -1.17 -11.50 17.43
CA ARG A 146 0.01 -12.36 17.29
C ARG A 146 1.26 -11.54 17.05
N ARG A 147 2.31 -11.83 17.83
CA ARG A 147 3.60 -11.16 17.70
C ARG A 147 4.22 -11.35 16.32
N GLU A 148 4.11 -12.55 15.76
CA GLU A 148 4.63 -12.91 14.43
C GLU A 148 3.97 -12.08 13.34
N VAL A 149 2.65 -11.89 13.42
CA VAL A 149 1.89 -11.05 12.48
C VAL A 149 2.31 -9.59 12.59
N ARG A 150 2.45 -9.07 13.82
CA ARG A 150 2.95 -7.70 14.02
C ARG A 150 4.35 -7.51 13.48
N CYS A 151 5.27 -8.45 13.77
CA CYS A 151 6.62 -8.42 13.22
C CYS A 151 6.63 -8.46 11.70
N PHE A 152 5.79 -9.29 11.08
CA PHE A 152 5.63 -9.36 9.63
C PHE A 152 5.21 -8.03 9.04
N LEU A 153 4.15 -7.41 9.58
CA LEU A 153 3.63 -6.13 9.08
C LEU A 153 4.60 -4.97 9.33
N GLN A 154 5.26 -4.93 10.50
CA GLN A 154 6.30 -3.95 10.79
C GLN A 154 7.49 -4.09 9.85
N SER A 155 7.94 -5.31 9.59
CA SER A 155 9.02 -5.57 8.64
C SER A 155 8.64 -5.19 7.20
N ALA A 156 7.38 -5.40 6.81
CA ALA A 156 6.90 -4.96 5.51
C ALA A 156 6.90 -3.43 5.40
N ALA A 157 6.44 -2.73 6.43
CA ALA A 157 6.49 -1.27 6.46
C ALA A 157 7.94 -0.73 6.40
N ASP A 158 8.83 -1.30 7.20
CA ASP A 158 10.26 -0.95 7.20
C ASP A 158 10.90 -1.20 5.83
N TYR A 159 10.58 -2.31 5.18
CA TYR A 159 11.05 -2.63 3.83
C TYR A 159 10.71 -1.54 2.82
N TRP A 160 9.48 -1.03 2.80
CA TRP A 160 9.09 0.03 1.88
C TRP A 160 9.79 1.36 2.18
N LEU A 161 9.97 1.70 3.45
CA LEU A 161 10.66 2.91 3.86
C LEU A 161 12.18 2.86 3.61
N THR A 162 12.81 1.70 3.86
CA THR A 162 14.28 1.56 3.79
C THR A 162 14.77 1.15 2.41
N GLU A 163 14.11 0.19 1.75
CA GLU A 163 14.56 -0.33 0.46
C GLU A 163 14.09 0.52 -0.73
N PHE A 164 12.91 1.10 -0.64
CA PHE A 164 12.37 1.96 -1.71
C PHE A 164 12.45 3.44 -1.38
N HIS A 165 12.84 3.79 -0.16
CA HIS A 165 12.98 5.17 0.30
C HIS A 165 11.71 6.00 0.20
N PHE A 166 10.55 5.39 0.45
CA PHE A 166 9.32 6.16 0.65
C PHE A 166 9.47 7.07 1.88
N ASP A 167 8.99 8.30 1.78
CA ASP A 167 9.06 9.30 2.85
C ASP A 167 7.99 9.09 3.92
N GLY A 168 6.94 8.32 3.59
CA GLY A 168 5.86 8.02 4.50
C GLY A 168 4.94 6.93 4.01
N LEU A 169 4.08 6.47 4.92
CA LEU A 169 3.02 5.51 4.65
C LEU A 169 1.68 6.12 5.03
N ARG A 170 0.68 5.98 4.17
CA ARG A 170 -0.71 6.19 4.54
C ARG A 170 -1.28 4.85 4.96
N MET A 171 -1.82 4.79 6.16
CA MET A 171 -2.36 3.55 6.74
C MET A 171 -3.83 3.40 6.38
N ASP A 172 -4.16 2.41 5.55
CA ASP A 172 -5.54 2.14 5.17
C ASP A 172 -6.31 1.44 6.29
N ALA A 173 -7.63 1.69 6.34
CA ALA A 173 -8.60 1.03 7.21
C ALA A 173 -8.16 0.91 8.68
N VAL A 174 -7.50 1.94 9.21
CA VAL A 174 -6.89 1.96 10.55
C VAL A 174 -7.87 1.62 11.69
N SER A 175 -9.16 1.88 11.50
CA SER A 175 -10.20 1.51 12.46
C SER A 175 -10.25 -0.01 12.73
N ARG A 176 -9.92 -0.82 11.72
CA ARG A 176 -9.83 -2.28 11.84
C ARG A 176 -8.60 -2.75 12.63
N LEU A 177 -7.59 -1.91 12.77
CA LEU A 177 -6.43 -2.17 13.61
C LEU A 177 -6.69 -1.85 15.08
N ILE A 178 -7.58 -0.87 15.34
CA ILE A 178 -7.82 -0.33 16.69
C ILE A 178 -9.04 -1.01 17.34
N TYR A 179 -10.08 -1.28 16.57
CA TYR A 179 -11.35 -1.80 17.08
C TYR A 179 -11.63 -3.22 16.57
N TRP A 180 -11.91 -4.13 17.46
CA TRP A 180 -12.22 -5.53 17.18
C TRP A 180 -13.27 -5.72 16.08
N GLN A 181 -14.30 -4.87 16.05
CA GLN A 181 -15.38 -4.92 15.08
C GLN A 181 -15.35 -3.78 14.05
N GLY A 182 -14.30 -2.99 14.02
CA GLY A 182 -13.95 -2.07 12.95
C GLY A 182 -14.76 -0.79 12.84
N ASP A 183 -15.85 -0.60 13.57
CA ASP A 183 -16.69 0.60 13.48
C ASP A 183 -17.17 1.08 14.85
N PRO A 184 -16.59 2.16 15.38
CA PRO A 184 -17.06 2.75 16.64
C PRO A 184 -18.49 3.32 16.56
N ALA A 185 -18.98 3.65 15.35
CA ALA A 185 -20.34 4.18 15.17
C ALA A 185 -21.43 3.11 15.35
N ARG A 186 -21.08 1.83 15.27
CA ARG A 186 -22.01 0.73 15.53
C ARG A 186 -22.20 0.40 17.01
N GLY A 187 -21.67 1.21 17.90
CA GLY A 187 -21.87 1.09 19.35
C GLY A 187 -21.21 -0.12 20.02
N VAL A 188 -20.42 -0.87 19.28
CA VAL A 188 -19.61 -1.94 19.83
C VAL A 188 -18.26 -1.36 20.13
N HIS A 189 -18.06 -0.90 21.35
CA HIS A 189 -16.75 -0.67 21.90
C HIS A 189 -16.09 -2.04 22.06
N GLY A 190 -15.52 -2.55 20.97
CA GLY A 190 -14.73 -3.76 21.04
C GLY A 190 -13.51 -3.48 21.87
N ASP A 191 -13.10 -4.47 22.64
CA ASP A 191 -11.81 -4.45 23.31
C ASP A 191 -10.75 -4.14 22.24
N THR A 192 -9.79 -3.29 22.58
CA THR A 192 -8.63 -3.04 21.74
C THR A 192 -8.00 -4.36 21.36
N LEU A 193 -7.58 -4.51 20.12
CA LEU A 193 -6.81 -5.69 19.69
C LEU A 193 -5.48 -5.69 20.46
N GLU A 194 -5.47 -6.33 21.64
CA GLU A 194 -4.27 -6.59 22.42
C GLU A 194 -3.40 -7.69 21.80
#